data_fab2f47cc23ddec6bab1e2daa62b0962
#
_entry.id   fab2f47cc23ddec6bab1e2daa62b0962
#
_cell.length_a   1.000
_cell.length_b   1.000
_cell.length_c   1.000
_cell.angle_alpha   90.00
_cell.angle_beta   90.00
_cell.angle_gamma   90.00
#
_symmetry.space_group_name_H-M   'P 1'
#
loop_
_entity.id
_entity.type
_entity.pdbx_description
1 polymer ?
#
loop_
_entity_poly.entity_id
_entity_poly.type
_entity_poly.pdbx_seq_one_letter_code
_entity_poly.pdbx_strand_id
1 'polypeptide(L)'
;MRASPPAHSLLWLLVLLFAAPWASAQPAEPNAPPPPRNLIVLIPDGFGPTSQTMAREYLHEIEGRELVLDRILSGAVRTYASDSRVTDSAASATAYASGVKTYNGAIGLDATRAPVATILEAAEARGMATGLVATSRITHATPAAFAAHVPQRGMELDIAAQMLDQGIEVILGGGRPFFLPTDTNTDYAGRRDDGRDLVEEARERGYAVALDRAGFNAFSAIPLGGADTAPPVLGLFSDSHLAYEIDRDPSKEPSLAEMASFALAHLSTDPNGFFLMIEGSRIDHAGHGNDPVGHLHDIIAFDEAVAGALAFAEQDGETLIVVMADHETGGLSLGRNLDGRGIYDWRPDVLAQATRSVEGMLALVDEGMAPDTLMATRGGIVDLTDDERSALRDAVGVIRGPGSLYSVMAAILSERALIGWTTGGHTAVAVNLHSYGPHAERFAGVMQNDAIGRTLADVMGFDLDALTAELRAELRQEPETVVE
;
A
#
# COMPACT_ATOMS: atom_id res chain seq x y z
N MET A 1 66.90 20.50 -58.05
CA MET A 1 66.09 21.71 -58.24
C MET A 1 64.70 21.23 -58.57
N ARG A 2 63.83 21.11 -57.58
CA ARG A 2 62.38 20.84 -57.80
C ARG A 2 61.60 21.82 -56.89
N ALA A 3 60.77 22.63 -57.50
CA ALA A 3 59.91 23.62 -56.87
C ALA A 3 58.67 22.93 -56.29
N SER A 4 58.30 23.30 -55.09
CA SER A 4 57.04 22.91 -54.46
C SER A 4 55.93 23.92 -54.75
N PRO A 5 54.67 23.51 -54.97
CA PRO A 5 53.55 24.41 -55.16
C PRO A 5 52.94 24.88 -53.84
N PRO A 6 52.18 26.01 -53.82
CA PRO A 6 51.65 26.64 -52.61
C PRO A 6 50.39 25.93 -52.08
N ALA A 7 50.25 25.96 -50.76
CA ALA A 7 49.10 25.45 -50.03
C ALA A 7 47.92 26.40 -50.13
N HIS A 8 46.75 25.95 -50.61
CA HIS A 8 45.48 26.65 -50.52
C HIS A 8 44.82 26.33 -49.17
N SER A 9 44.64 27.37 -48.35
CA SER A 9 43.90 27.32 -47.12
C SER A 9 42.40 27.36 -47.44
N LEU A 10 41.69 26.24 -47.20
CA LEU A 10 40.23 26.20 -47.25
C LEU A 10 39.69 26.58 -45.85
N LEU A 11 39.05 27.74 -45.77
CA LEU A 11 38.28 28.18 -44.58
C LEU A 11 36.94 27.44 -44.55
N TRP A 12 36.76 26.52 -43.63
CA TRP A 12 35.46 25.90 -43.34
C TRP A 12 34.67 26.81 -42.39
N LEU A 13 33.59 27.41 -42.91
CA LEU A 13 32.59 28.12 -42.09
C LEU A 13 31.69 27.07 -41.43
N LEU A 14 31.85 26.85 -40.12
CA LEU A 14 30.94 26.05 -39.32
C LEU A 14 29.69 26.88 -39.01
N VAL A 15 28.59 26.58 -39.70
CA VAL A 15 27.26 27.08 -39.35
C VAL A 15 26.71 26.19 -38.26
N LEU A 16 26.77 26.64 -37.00
CA LEU A 16 26.08 26.07 -35.87
C LEU A 16 24.57 26.39 -35.98
N LEU A 17 23.80 25.44 -36.49
CA LEU A 17 22.35 25.44 -36.38
C LEU A 17 21.99 25.04 -34.95
N PHE A 18 21.59 26.02 -34.13
CA PHE A 18 20.90 25.78 -32.88
C PHE A 18 19.53 25.17 -33.19
N ALA A 19 19.39 23.85 -33.12
CA ALA A 19 18.11 23.17 -33.06
C ALA A 19 17.56 23.36 -31.64
N ALA A 20 16.67 24.31 -31.42
CA ALA A 20 15.81 24.33 -30.25
C ALA A 20 14.99 23.03 -30.24
N PRO A 21 14.86 22.32 -29.12
CA PRO A 21 13.95 21.21 -29.05
C PRO A 21 12.52 21.77 -29.16
N TRP A 22 11.89 21.56 -30.30
CA TRP A 22 10.45 21.69 -30.39
C TRP A 22 9.86 20.56 -29.50
N ALA A 23 9.37 20.91 -28.31
CA ALA A 23 8.40 20.09 -27.61
C ALA A 23 7.16 20.05 -28.52
N SER A 24 7.09 19.04 -29.38
CA SER A 24 5.87 18.71 -30.09
C SER A 24 4.90 18.18 -29.06
N ALA A 25 3.95 19.01 -28.62
CA ALA A 25 2.72 18.50 -28.06
C ALA A 25 2.17 17.52 -29.11
N GLN A 26 2.14 16.21 -28.75
CA GLN A 26 1.48 15.22 -29.60
C GLN A 26 0.01 15.66 -29.71
N PRO A 27 -0.55 15.78 -30.93
CA PRO A 27 -1.97 16.04 -31.05
C PRO A 27 -2.71 14.90 -30.36
N ALA A 28 -3.68 15.24 -29.50
CA ALA A 28 -4.57 14.28 -28.90
C ALA A 28 -5.12 13.34 -29.98
N GLU A 29 -5.06 12.04 -29.78
CA GLU A 29 -5.66 11.09 -30.71
C GLU A 29 -7.16 11.39 -30.85
N PRO A 30 -7.70 11.52 -32.06
CA PRO A 30 -9.09 11.97 -32.24
C PRO A 30 -10.17 11.06 -31.64
N ASN A 31 -9.79 9.91 -31.07
CA ASN A 31 -10.67 8.90 -30.49
C ASN A 31 -10.21 8.44 -29.08
N ALA A 32 -9.36 9.18 -28.38
CA ALA A 32 -9.05 8.84 -27.00
C ALA A 32 -10.33 8.91 -26.14
N PRO A 33 -10.60 7.92 -25.28
CA PRO A 33 -11.73 8.01 -24.35
C PRO A 33 -11.60 9.26 -23.47
N PRO A 34 -12.71 9.82 -22.96
CA PRO A 34 -12.66 10.93 -22.01
C PRO A 34 -11.86 10.51 -20.77
N PRO A 35 -11.28 11.47 -20.01
CA PRO A 35 -10.66 11.17 -18.73
C PRO A 35 -11.60 10.37 -17.84
N PRO A 36 -11.09 9.41 -17.03
CA PRO A 36 -11.89 8.73 -16.05
C PRO A 36 -12.53 9.74 -15.08
N ARG A 37 -13.76 9.48 -14.68
CA ARG A 37 -14.41 10.29 -13.64
C ARG A 37 -13.87 9.93 -12.26
N ASN A 38 -13.59 8.64 -12.04
CA ASN A 38 -13.12 8.12 -10.77
C ASN A 38 -11.79 7.39 -10.95
N LEU A 39 -10.94 7.47 -9.94
CA LEU A 39 -9.67 6.75 -9.88
C LEU A 39 -9.59 5.94 -8.59
N ILE A 40 -9.40 4.63 -8.72
CA ILE A 40 -9.13 3.71 -7.60
C ILE A 40 -7.72 3.15 -7.76
N VAL A 41 -6.87 3.40 -6.78
CA VAL A 41 -5.53 2.84 -6.68
C VAL A 41 -5.52 1.82 -5.55
N LEU A 42 -5.19 0.55 -5.85
CA LEU A 42 -5.10 -0.50 -4.83
C LEU A 42 -3.66 -0.97 -4.71
N ILE A 43 -3.15 -1.01 -3.48
CA ILE A 43 -1.75 -1.35 -3.19
C ILE A 43 -1.70 -2.53 -2.22
N PRO A 44 -1.42 -3.76 -2.69
CA PRO A 44 -1.06 -4.87 -1.82
C PRO A 44 0.40 -4.71 -1.43
N ASP A 45 0.66 -4.18 -0.22
CA ASP A 45 2.03 -3.92 0.29
C ASP A 45 2.83 -5.23 0.38
N GLY A 46 4.04 -5.24 -0.17
CA GLY A 46 4.92 -6.41 -0.12
C GLY A 46 4.56 -7.58 -1.05
N PHE A 47 3.61 -7.39 -1.97
CA PHE A 47 3.03 -8.45 -2.81
C PHE A 47 3.84 -8.72 -4.08
N GLY A 48 4.54 -9.85 -4.11
CA GLY A 48 5.30 -10.29 -5.26
C GLY A 48 4.53 -11.19 -6.24
N PRO A 49 5.12 -11.51 -7.41
CA PRO A 49 4.51 -12.44 -8.37
C PRO A 49 4.29 -13.84 -7.82
N THR A 50 5.17 -14.30 -6.92
CA THR A 50 5.02 -15.61 -6.26
C THR A 50 3.84 -15.58 -5.27
N SER A 51 3.61 -14.47 -4.58
CA SER A 51 2.47 -14.28 -3.68
C SER A 51 1.14 -14.41 -4.44
N GLN A 52 1.06 -13.83 -5.65
CA GLN A 52 -0.12 -14.00 -6.52
C GLN A 52 -0.31 -15.46 -6.93
N THR A 53 0.77 -16.17 -7.27
CA THR A 53 0.71 -17.59 -7.64
C THR A 53 0.23 -18.43 -6.45
N MET A 54 0.73 -18.16 -5.24
CA MET A 54 0.32 -18.85 -4.01
C MET A 54 -1.19 -18.73 -3.76
N ALA A 55 -1.70 -17.50 -3.80
CA ALA A 55 -3.13 -17.25 -3.61
C ALA A 55 -3.99 -17.88 -4.73
N ARG A 56 -3.57 -17.76 -5.99
CA ARG A 56 -4.27 -18.37 -7.15
C ARG A 56 -4.43 -19.88 -6.99
N GLU A 57 -3.33 -20.59 -6.70
CA GLU A 57 -3.36 -22.04 -6.59
C GLU A 57 -4.11 -22.50 -5.35
N TYR A 58 -3.96 -21.80 -4.22
CA TYR A 58 -4.74 -22.09 -3.02
C TYR A 58 -6.26 -21.93 -3.28
N LEU A 59 -6.69 -20.81 -3.85
CA LEU A 59 -8.10 -20.56 -4.14
C LEU A 59 -8.66 -21.59 -5.11
N HIS A 60 -7.90 -21.95 -6.16
CA HIS A 60 -8.33 -22.94 -7.14
C HIS A 60 -8.44 -24.36 -6.53
N GLU A 61 -7.42 -24.80 -5.80
CA GLU A 61 -7.35 -26.19 -5.31
C GLU A 61 -8.17 -26.42 -4.03
N ILE A 62 -8.21 -25.43 -3.13
CA ILE A 62 -8.85 -25.58 -1.83
C ILE A 62 -10.28 -25.05 -1.82
N GLU A 63 -10.51 -23.90 -2.46
CA GLU A 63 -11.82 -23.23 -2.42
C GLU A 63 -12.64 -23.40 -3.72
N GLY A 64 -12.03 -23.87 -4.81
CA GLY A 64 -12.69 -24.06 -6.09
C GLY A 64 -13.11 -22.77 -6.78
N ARG A 65 -12.40 -21.66 -6.52
CA ARG A 65 -12.66 -20.34 -7.11
C ARG A 65 -11.39 -19.72 -7.70
N GLU A 66 -11.55 -18.76 -8.58
CA GLU A 66 -10.47 -18.06 -9.26
C GLU A 66 -10.06 -16.79 -8.51
N LEU A 67 -8.78 -16.41 -8.62
CA LEU A 67 -8.26 -15.14 -8.14
C LEU A 67 -8.74 -14.00 -9.06
N VAL A 68 -9.37 -12.96 -8.50
CA VAL A 68 -9.95 -11.85 -9.28
C VAL A 68 -8.86 -11.00 -9.93
N LEU A 69 -7.73 -10.80 -9.29
CA LEU A 69 -6.57 -10.09 -9.84
C LEU A 69 -6.12 -10.64 -11.20
N ASP A 70 -6.25 -11.95 -11.45
CA ASP A 70 -5.85 -12.55 -12.74
C ASP A 70 -6.66 -12.04 -13.93
N ARG A 71 -7.89 -11.56 -13.70
CA ARG A 71 -8.76 -11.03 -14.75
C ARG A 71 -8.26 -9.72 -15.35
N ILE A 72 -7.46 -8.97 -14.61
CA ILE A 72 -7.05 -7.60 -14.94
C ILE A 72 -5.52 -7.42 -14.98
N LEU A 73 -4.74 -8.52 -15.00
CA LEU A 73 -3.28 -8.48 -15.12
C LEU A 73 -2.86 -7.81 -16.43
N SER A 74 -2.05 -6.77 -16.36
CA SER A 74 -1.65 -5.95 -17.51
C SER A 74 -0.13 -5.85 -17.73
N GLY A 75 0.69 -6.03 -16.68
CA GLY A 75 2.13 -5.86 -16.80
C GLY A 75 2.92 -6.09 -15.53
N ALA A 76 4.03 -5.37 -15.40
CA ALA A 76 4.90 -5.41 -14.23
C ALA A 76 5.50 -4.03 -13.93
N VAL A 77 5.87 -3.79 -12.67
CA VAL A 77 6.46 -2.54 -12.19
C VAL A 77 7.85 -2.75 -11.61
N ARG A 78 8.78 -1.87 -11.98
CA ARG A 78 10.10 -1.75 -11.36
C ARG A 78 10.03 -0.68 -10.27
N THR A 79 10.31 -1.07 -9.03
CA THR A 79 9.97 -0.30 -7.82
C THR A 79 11.14 0.42 -7.16
N TYR A 80 12.37 0.34 -7.67
CA TYR A 80 13.58 0.89 -7.02
C TYR A 80 13.45 2.37 -6.64
N ALA A 81 14.02 2.74 -5.48
CA ALA A 81 14.09 4.11 -4.97
C ALA A 81 15.24 4.92 -5.62
N SER A 82 15.29 6.24 -5.40
CA SER A 82 16.35 7.09 -5.95
C SER A 82 17.74 6.78 -5.38
N ASP A 83 17.81 6.28 -4.15
CA ASP A 83 19.03 5.99 -3.40
C ASP A 83 19.30 4.49 -3.20
N SER A 84 18.35 3.62 -3.56
CA SER A 84 18.46 2.17 -3.35
C SER A 84 17.83 1.36 -4.48
N ARG A 85 18.44 0.19 -4.78
CA ARG A 85 17.85 -0.78 -5.71
C ARG A 85 16.66 -1.54 -5.11
N VAL A 86 16.59 -1.59 -3.79
CA VAL A 86 15.46 -2.14 -3.04
C VAL A 86 14.75 -0.97 -2.37
N THR A 87 13.52 -0.74 -2.73
CA THR A 87 12.70 0.35 -2.16
C THR A 87 12.12 -0.04 -0.81
N ASP A 88 11.75 0.96 -0.02
CA ASP A 88 10.74 0.81 1.03
C ASP A 88 9.38 1.31 0.54
N SER A 89 8.33 1.06 1.33
CA SER A 89 6.96 1.47 0.99
C SER A 89 6.83 2.99 0.84
N ALA A 90 7.56 3.79 1.64
CA ALA A 90 7.51 5.24 1.61
C ALA A 90 7.94 5.80 0.24
N ALA A 91 9.13 5.37 -0.24
CA ALA A 91 9.67 5.83 -1.52
C ALA A 91 8.84 5.35 -2.71
N SER A 92 8.37 4.10 -2.68
CA SER A 92 7.58 3.55 -3.77
C SER A 92 6.19 4.16 -3.84
N ALA A 93 5.48 4.28 -2.71
CA ALA A 93 4.16 4.92 -2.67
C ALA A 93 4.24 6.42 -3.03
N THR A 94 5.29 7.14 -2.60
CA THR A 94 5.54 8.52 -3.04
C THR A 94 5.71 8.60 -4.56
N ALA A 95 6.41 7.62 -5.17
CA ALA A 95 6.57 7.60 -6.62
C ALA A 95 5.22 7.36 -7.34
N TYR A 96 4.34 6.53 -6.80
CA TYR A 96 2.98 6.34 -7.32
C TYR A 96 2.10 7.57 -7.13
N ALA A 97 2.19 8.21 -5.95
CA ALA A 97 1.37 9.37 -5.62
C ALA A 97 1.76 10.64 -6.38
N SER A 98 3.05 10.84 -6.67
CA SER A 98 3.57 12.11 -7.19
C SER A 98 4.20 12.02 -8.59
N GLY A 99 4.46 10.81 -9.09
CA GLY A 99 5.24 10.61 -10.32
C GLY A 99 6.74 10.94 -10.17
N VAL A 100 7.26 11.03 -8.95
CA VAL A 100 8.65 11.41 -8.66
C VAL A 100 9.33 10.37 -7.77
N LYS A 101 10.50 9.86 -8.22
CA LYS A 101 11.31 8.97 -7.37
C LYS A 101 11.97 9.74 -6.21
N THR A 102 11.94 9.12 -5.03
CA THR A 102 12.56 9.66 -3.82
C THR A 102 13.44 8.61 -3.11
N TYR A 103 14.06 9.00 -2.00
CA TYR A 103 14.89 8.15 -1.16
C TYR A 103 14.02 7.33 -0.18
N ASN A 104 14.56 6.18 0.27
CA ASN A 104 13.86 5.34 1.25
C ASN A 104 13.52 6.11 2.54
N GLY A 105 12.29 5.97 3.00
CA GLY A 105 11.74 6.65 4.18
C GLY A 105 11.05 7.99 3.90
N ALA A 106 11.21 8.58 2.72
CA ALA A 106 10.60 9.87 2.39
C ALA A 106 9.11 9.75 2.07
N ILE A 107 8.32 10.67 2.57
CA ILE A 107 6.88 10.79 2.31
C ILE A 107 6.62 12.11 1.58
N GLY A 108 6.05 12.06 0.36
CA GLY A 108 5.65 13.24 -0.41
C GLY A 108 6.77 14.23 -0.75
N LEU A 109 8.03 13.79 -0.74
CA LEU A 109 9.20 14.63 -1.04
C LEU A 109 9.98 14.06 -2.24
N ASP A 110 10.67 14.92 -2.97
CA ASP A 110 11.63 14.50 -3.99
C ASP A 110 13.00 14.09 -3.38
N ALA A 111 13.92 13.64 -4.23
CA ALA A 111 15.26 13.24 -3.81
C ALA A 111 16.09 14.38 -3.20
N THR A 112 15.69 15.64 -3.39
CA THR A 112 16.31 16.83 -2.80
C THR A 112 15.64 17.27 -1.49
N ARG A 113 14.64 16.50 -1.02
CA ARG A 113 13.82 16.74 0.16
C ARG A 113 12.83 17.92 0.02
N ALA A 114 12.53 18.32 -1.20
CA ALA A 114 11.51 19.32 -1.44
C ALA A 114 10.15 18.63 -1.63
N PRO A 115 9.04 19.19 -1.10
CA PRO A 115 7.72 18.62 -1.25
C PRO A 115 7.30 18.56 -2.72
N VAL A 116 6.56 17.50 -3.06
CA VAL A 116 6.00 17.26 -4.40
C VAL A 116 4.51 16.97 -4.27
N ALA A 117 3.70 17.61 -5.10
CA ALA A 117 2.26 17.42 -5.07
C ALA A 117 1.88 15.97 -5.41
N THR A 118 0.79 15.52 -4.81
CA THR A 118 0.26 14.17 -4.95
C THR A 118 -1.00 14.14 -5.82
N ILE A 119 -1.36 12.96 -6.29
CA ILE A 119 -2.61 12.73 -7.02
C ILE A 119 -3.83 13.03 -6.13
N LEU A 120 -3.76 12.74 -4.83
CA LEU A 120 -4.82 13.05 -3.88
C LEU A 120 -5.02 14.57 -3.79
N GLU A 121 -3.95 15.34 -3.60
CA GLU A 121 -4.01 16.81 -3.56
C GLU A 121 -4.52 17.40 -4.87
N ALA A 122 -4.17 16.79 -6.01
CA ALA A 122 -4.68 17.21 -7.31
C ALA A 122 -6.17 16.89 -7.48
N ALA A 123 -6.66 15.79 -6.88
CA ALA A 123 -8.09 15.49 -6.83
C ALA A 123 -8.85 16.49 -5.96
N GLU A 124 -8.33 16.81 -4.77
CA GLU A 124 -8.86 17.86 -3.88
C GLU A 124 -8.93 19.23 -4.59
N ALA A 125 -7.85 19.65 -5.25
CA ALA A 125 -7.79 20.91 -5.99
C ALA A 125 -8.84 20.99 -7.12
N ARG A 126 -9.36 19.85 -7.58
CA ARG A 126 -10.47 19.76 -8.53
C ARG A 126 -11.84 19.63 -7.90
N GLY A 127 -11.93 19.61 -6.58
CA GLY A 127 -13.17 19.40 -5.85
C GLY A 127 -13.74 17.99 -6.04
N MET A 128 -12.89 16.98 -6.26
CA MET A 128 -13.26 15.57 -6.23
C MET A 128 -13.21 15.08 -4.79
N ALA A 129 -14.07 14.16 -4.42
CA ALA A 129 -13.99 13.51 -3.11
C ALA A 129 -12.76 12.59 -3.04
N THR A 130 -12.14 12.47 -1.85
CA THR A 130 -10.95 11.66 -1.66
C THR A 130 -11.07 10.65 -0.52
N GLY A 131 -10.34 9.55 -0.60
CA GLY A 131 -10.36 8.52 0.43
C GLY A 131 -9.08 7.71 0.54
N LEU A 132 -8.75 7.36 1.79
CA LEU A 132 -7.66 6.46 2.17
C LEU A 132 -8.19 5.33 3.05
N VAL A 133 -7.93 4.09 2.66
CA VAL A 133 -8.33 2.88 3.39
C VAL A 133 -7.12 1.96 3.51
N ALA A 134 -6.80 1.49 4.73
CA ALA A 134 -5.65 0.63 4.96
C ALA A 134 -5.88 -0.38 6.09
N THR A 135 -5.25 -1.54 6.02
CA THR A 135 -5.21 -2.49 7.14
C THR A 135 -4.04 -2.22 8.10
N SER A 136 -3.16 -1.28 7.78
CA SER A 136 -2.15 -0.74 8.69
C SER A 136 -2.69 0.40 9.55
N ARG A 137 -1.80 0.99 10.37
CA ARG A 137 -2.03 2.35 10.85
C ARG A 137 -2.24 3.25 9.63
N ILE A 138 -3.28 4.07 9.64
CA ILE A 138 -3.56 4.96 8.50
C ILE A 138 -2.44 5.99 8.28
N THR A 139 -1.63 6.23 9.29
CA THR A 139 -0.42 7.06 9.24
C THR A 139 0.81 6.33 8.71
N HIS A 140 0.70 5.03 8.35
CA HIS A 140 1.80 4.26 7.79
C HIS A 140 2.20 4.77 6.41
N ALA A 141 3.36 4.35 5.93
CA ALA A 141 4.04 4.96 4.78
C ALA A 141 3.19 5.06 3.51
N THR A 142 2.45 4.02 3.17
CA THR A 142 1.71 3.95 1.90
C THR A 142 0.55 4.94 1.85
N PRO A 143 -0.41 4.97 2.80
CA PRO A 143 -1.44 6.01 2.78
C PRO A 143 -0.86 7.40 3.04
N ALA A 144 0.16 7.53 3.91
CA ALA A 144 0.83 8.80 4.16
C ALA A 144 1.41 9.45 2.90
N ALA A 145 1.96 8.66 1.98
CA ALA A 145 2.58 9.14 0.76
C ALA A 145 1.62 9.87 -0.19
N PHE A 146 0.31 9.68 -0.03
CA PHE A 146 -0.72 10.39 -0.80
C PHE A 146 -1.16 11.70 -0.13
N ALA A 147 -0.96 11.87 1.19
CA ALA A 147 -1.60 12.93 1.98
C ALA A 147 -0.65 13.74 2.88
N ALA A 148 0.66 13.50 2.84
CA ALA A 148 1.59 14.17 3.74
C ALA A 148 2.97 14.41 3.10
N HIS A 149 3.73 15.34 3.69
CA HIS A 149 5.08 15.72 3.28
C HIS A 149 6.00 15.75 4.49
N VAL A 150 6.68 14.62 4.75
CA VAL A 150 7.64 14.51 5.85
C VAL A 150 8.92 13.80 5.43
N PRO A 151 10.10 14.19 5.99
CA PRO A 151 11.39 13.60 5.60
C PRO A 151 11.57 12.15 6.04
N GLN A 152 10.75 11.65 6.95
CA GLN A 152 10.84 10.29 7.49
C GLN A 152 9.46 9.73 7.82
N ARG A 153 9.15 8.53 7.32
CA ARG A 153 7.89 7.80 7.52
C ARG A 153 7.50 7.57 8.99
N GLY A 154 8.47 7.62 9.89
CA GLY A 154 8.23 7.49 11.33
C GLY A 154 7.67 8.75 12.01
N MET A 155 7.50 9.85 11.29
CA MET A 155 6.91 11.10 11.80
C MET A 155 5.37 11.00 11.80
N GLU A 156 4.83 9.93 12.38
CA GLU A 156 3.41 9.60 12.27
C GLU A 156 2.48 10.60 12.96
N LEU A 157 2.96 11.37 13.96
CA LEU A 157 2.19 12.46 14.58
C LEU A 157 1.97 13.62 13.59
N ASP A 158 3.01 13.99 12.84
CA ASP A 158 2.93 15.04 11.82
C ASP A 158 2.07 14.58 10.63
N ILE A 159 2.22 13.30 10.23
CA ILE A 159 1.41 12.69 9.17
C ILE A 159 -0.08 12.72 9.54
N ALA A 160 -0.46 12.33 10.77
CA ALA A 160 -1.83 12.36 11.23
C ALA A 160 -2.44 13.77 11.16
N ALA A 161 -1.66 14.79 11.56
CA ALA A 161 -2.09 16.17 11.49
C ALA A 161 -2.30 16.63 10.04
N GLN A 162 -1.35 16.35 9.14
CA GLN A 162 -1.45 16.72 7.73
C GLN A 162 -2.63 16.01 7.04
N MET A 163 -2.87 14.72 7.33
CA MET A 163 -4.04 14.00 6.80
C MET A 163 -5.36 14.66 7.17
N LEU A 164 -5.50 15.09 8.43
CA LEU A 164 -6.70 15.77 8.87
C LEU A 164 -6.82 17.19 8.29
N ASP A 165 -5.70 17.89 8.15
CA ASP A 165 -5.64 19.23 7.59
C ASP A 165 -5.93 19.25 6.07
N GLN A 166 -5.66 18.12 5.37
CA GLN A 166 -5.94 17.95 3.94
C GLN A 166 -7.45 17.92 3.64
N GLY A 167 -8.30 17.52 4.58
CA GLY A 167 -9.75 17.53 4.39
C GLY A 167 -10.34 16.28 3.72
N ILE A 168 -9.61 15.17 3.71
CA ILE A 168 -9.97 13.90 3.07
C ILE A 168 -11.32 13.39 3.58
N GLU A 169 -12.28 13.07 2.69
CA GLU A 169 -13.64 12.67 3.06
C GLU A 169 -13.71 11.28 3.74
N VAL A 170 -12.83 10.35 3.39
CA VAL A 170 -12.83 9.01 3.98
C VAL A 170 -11.44 8.63 4.44
N ILE A 171 -11.24 8.48 5.74
CA ILE A 171 -9.99 8.03 6.37
C ILE A 171 -10.32 6.81 7.23
N LEU A 172 -9.92 5.59 6.80
CA LEU A 172 -10.22 4.34 7.51
C LEU A 172 -8.97 3.49 7.68
N GLY A 173 -8.68 3.08 8.93
CA GLY A 173 -7.54 2.19 9.22
C GLY A 173 -7.31 1.98 10.71
N GLY A 174 -6.07 1.65 11.08
CA GLY A 174 -5.60 1.60 12.46
C GLY A 174 -4.86 2.88 12.87
N GLY A 175 -4.12 2.84 14.01
CA GLY A 175 -3.23 3.93 14.43
C GLY A 175 -3.89 5.00 15.28
N ARG A 176 -4.99 4.70 15.94
CA ARG A 176 -5.73 5.61 16.84
C ARG A 176 -4.85 6.44 17.77
N PRO A 177 -3.77 5.91 18.41
CA PRO A 177 -2.93 6.70 19.31
C PRO A 177 -2.25 7.92 18.68
N PHE A 178 -2.04 7.94 17.36
CA PHE A 178 -1.42 9.08 16.68
C PHE A 178 -2.37 10.27 16.52
N PHE A 179 -3.67 10.06 16.77
CA PHE A 179 -4.71 11.09 16.73
C PHE A 179 -5.13 11.56 18.13
N LEU A 180 -4.72 10.87 19.19
CA LEU A 180 -5.14 11.15 20.57
C LEU A 180 -3.98 11.71 21.41
N PRO A 181 -4.25 12.67 22.33
CA PRO A 181 -3.25 13.17 23.27
C PRO A 181 -2.88 12.11 24.31
N THR A 182 -1.67 12.20 24.89
CA THR A 182 -1.17 11.27 25.91
C THR A 182 -1.99 11.30 27.20
N ASP A 183 -2.68 12.41 27.48
CA ASP A 183 -3.55 12.63 28.64
C ASP A 183 -5.04 12.54 28.29
N THR A 184 -5.36 11.80 27.25
CA THR A 184 -6.76 11.59 26.83
C THR A 184 -7.64 11.05 27.97
N ASN A 185 -8.88 11.55 28.03
CA ASN A 185 -9.90 11.06 28.98
C ASN A 185 -10.73 9.89 28.39
N THR A 186 -10.29 9.25 27.33
CA THR A 186 -10.93 8.10 26.71
C THR A 186 -10.33 6.79 27.24
N ASP A 187 -10.99 5.66 26.94
CA ASP A 187 -10.48 4.32 27.23
C ASP A 187 -9.30 3.90 26.32
N TYR A 188 -8.88 4.78 25.41
CA TYR A 188 -7.85 4.52 24.43
C TYR A 188 -6.56 5.26 24.78
N ALA A 189 -5.41 4.64 24.51
CA ALA A 189 -4.11 5.27 24.68
C ALA A 189 -3.84 6.31 23.58
N GLY A 190 -3.26 7.45 23.95
CA GLY A 190 -2.78 8.46 23.02
C GLY A 190 -1.24 8.56 22.99
N ARG A 191 -0.70 9.17 21.93
CA ARG A 191 0.74 9.39 21.75
C ARG A 191 1.10 10.87 21.50
N ARG A 192 0.10 11.75 21.30
CA ARG A 192 0.37 13.16 21.01
C ARG A 192 0.75 13.90 22.28
N ASP A 193 1.87 14.59 22.23
CA ASP A 193 2.42 15.45 23.29
C ASP A 193 2.46 16.94 22.89
N ASP A 194 1.92 17.27 21.69
CA ASP A 194 1.80 18.62 21.15
C ASP A 194 0.54 19.38 21.60
N GLY A 195 -0.25 18.77 22.47
CA GLY A 195 -1.49 19.34 23.02
C GLY A 195 -2.69 19.28 22.06
N ARG A 196 -2.57 18.64 20.89
CA ARG A 196 -3.69 18.46 19.94
C ARG A 196 -4.45 17.15 20.24
N ASP A 197 -5.77 17.20 20.12
CA ASP A 197 -6.66 16.04 20.03
C ASP A 197 -7.27 16.03 18.62
N LEU A 198 -6.66 15.29 17.70
CA LEU A 198 -7.09 15.25 16.30
C LEU A 198 -8.44 14.56 16.14
N VAL A 199 -8.85 13.71 17.08
CA VAL A 199 -10.18 13.10 17.09
C VAL A 199 -11.25 14.14 17.41
N GLU A 200 -11.01 15.04 18.37
CA GLU A 200 -11.92 16.13 18.69
C GLU A 200 -11.90 17.19 17.59
N GLU A 201 -10.73 17.56 17.08
CA GLU A 201 -10.61 18.47 15.92
C GLU A 201 -11.37 17.94 14.70
N ALA A 202 -11.34 16.63 14.44
CA ALA A 202 -12.12 16.02 13.36
C ALA A 202 -13.63 16.21 13.59
N ARG A 203 -14.13 16.01 14.83
CA ARG A 203 -15.53 16.25 15.16
C ARG A 203 -15.91 17.71 14.98
N GLU A 204 -15.06 18.65 15.41
CA GLU A 204 -15.27 20.09 15.24
C GLU A 204 -15.33 20.49 13.76
N ARG A 205 -14.58 19.79 12.89
CA ARG A 205 -14.62 19.96 11.43
C ARG A 205 -15.80 19.23 10.76
N GLY A 206 -16.65 18.55 11.53
CA GLY A 206 -17.86 17.89 11.04
C GLY A 206 -17.66 16.43 10.63
N TYR A 207 -16.51 15.81 10.91
CA TYR A 207 -16.32 14.39 10.65
C TYR A 207 -17.23 13.52 11.54
N ALA A 208 -17.81 12.49 10.96
CA ALA A 208 -18.32 11.37 11.72
C ALA A 208 -17.14 10.48 12.14
N VAL A 209 -16.97 10.23 13.44
CA VAL A 209 -15.80 9.53 13.97
C VAL A 209 -16.20 8.17 14.53
N ALA A 210 -15.46 7.11 14.14
CA ALA A 210 -15.57 5.77 14.68
C ALA A 210 -14.22 5.29 15.22
N LEU A 211 -14.18 4.82 16.45
CA LEU A 211 -12.96 4.29 17.09
C LEU A 211 -13.04 2.79 17.34
N ASP A 212 -14.14 2.14 16.93
CA ASP A 212 -14.36 0.71 17.05
C ASP A 212 -15.38 0.21 15.99
N ARG A 213 -15.64 -1.10 16.02
CA ARG A 213 -16.60 -1.75 15.12
C ARG A 213 -18.04 -1.19 15.25
N ALA A 214 -18.47 -0.85 16.44
CA ALA A 214 -19.83 -0.30 16.67
C ALA A 214 -19.98 1.05 16.00
N GLY A 215 -18.95 1.91 16.11
CA GLY A 215 -18.86 3.18 15.41
C GLY A 215 -18.85 3.00 13.89
N PHE A 216 -18.06 2.04 13.36
CA PHE A 216 -18.08 1.73 11.93
C PHE A 216 -19.48 1.31 11.45
N ASN A 217 -20.16 0.44 12.20
CA ASN A 217 -21.51 0.03 11.85
C ASN A 217 -22.50 1.23 11.84
N ALA A 218 -22.28 2.24 12.69
CA ALA A 218 -23.09 3.44 12.71
C ALA A 218 -22.92 4.30 11.45
N PHE A 219 -21.79 4.21 10.73
CA PHE A 219 -21.60 4.89 9.45
C PHE A 219 -22.62 4.46 8.39
N SER A 220 -23.18 3.23 8.48
CA SER A 220 -24.24 2.78 7.57
C SER A 220 -25.53 3.59 7.68
N ALA A 221 -25.72 4.35 8.76
CA ALA A 221 -26.84 5.24 8.96
C ALA A 221 -26.60 6.67 8.40
N ILE A 222 -25.40 6.96 7.89
CA ILE A 222 -25.08 8.23 7.25
C ILE A 222 -25.89 8.33 5.96
N PRO A 223 -26.70 9.39 5.76
CA PRO A 223 -27.43 9.55 4.51
C PRO A 223 -26.47 9.77 3.33
N LEU A 224 -26.51 8.90 2.34
CA LEU A 224 -25.77 9.07 1.09
C LEU A 224 -26.65 9.87 0.11
N GLY A 225 -26.84 11.15 0.37
CA GLY A 225 -27.81 11.99 -0.34
C GLY A 225 -27.26 13.07 -1.27
N GLY A 226 -26.01 12.94 -1.71
CA GLY A 226 -25.27 13.91 -2.56
C GLY A 226 -24.10 14.55 -1.82
N ALA A 227 -23.11 15.05 -2.56
CA ALA A 227 -21.82 15.54 -2.07
C ALA A 227 -21.92 16.60 -0.95
N ASP A 228 -22.98 17.42 -0.94
CA ASP A 228 -23.16 18.47 0.07
C ASP A 228 -23.82 17.98 1.39
N THR A 229 -24.11 16.68 1.52
CA THR A 229 -24.92 16.16 2.64
C THR A 229 -24.27 15.04 3.44
N ALA A 230 -23.34 14.29 2.90
CA ALA A 230 -22.63 13.25 3.61
C ALA A 230 -21.42 13.86 4.35
N PRO A 231 -21.33 13.76 5.69
CA PRO A 231 -20.16 14.26 6.43
C PRO A 231 -18.92 13.44 6.09
N PRO A 232 -17.71 14.02 6.13
CA PRO A 232 -16.50 13.23 6.06
C PRO A 232 -16.41 12.26 7.24
N VAL A 233 -15.64 11.17 7.10
CA VAL A 233 -15.54 10.10 8.09
C VAL A 233 -14.10 9.81 8.48
N LEU A 234 -13.88 9.61 9.78
CA LEU A 234 -12.61 9.16 10.36
C LEU A 234 -12.86 7.88 11.15
N GLY A 235 -12.32 6.75 10.67
CA GLY A 235 -12.42 5.45 11.32
C GLY A 235 -11.05 4.91 11.74
N LEU A 236 -10.82 4.75 13.05
CA LEU A 236 -9.57 4.29 13.64
C LEU A 236 -9.84 3.07 14.53
N PHE A 237 -9.73 1.86 13.97
CA PHE A 237 -10.29 0.65 14.56
C PHE A 237 -9.31 -0.13 15.46
N SER A 238 -8.02 0.22 15.44
CA SER A 238 -6.97 -0.42 16.23
C SER A 238 -5.97 0.60 16.76
N ASP A 239 -5.28 0.27 17.87
CA ASP A 239 -4.18 1.09 18.38
C ASP A 239 -2.91 0.96 17.54
N SER A 240 -2.78 -0.11 16.77
CA SER A 240 -1.69 -0.33 15.82
C SER A 240 -2.26 -0.65 14.45
N HIS A 241 -1.76 -1.68 13.78
CA HIS A 241 -2.36 -2.25 12.58
C HIS A 241 -3.64 -3.03 12.95
N LEU A 242 -4.54 -3.22 11.99
CA LEU A 242 -5.64 -4.18 12.13
C LEU A 242 -5.05 -5.60 12.25
N ALA A 243 -5.83 -6.53 12.78
CA ALA A 243 -5.44 -7.93 12.83
C ALA A 243 -5.21 -8.50 11.41
N TYR A 244 -4.39 -9.56 11.28
CA TYR A 244 -4.40 -10.37 10.07
C TYR A 244 -5.81 -10.90 9.82
N GLU A 245 -6.22 -11.01 8.56
CA GLU A 245 -7.60 -11.41 8.24
C GLU A 245 -8.01 -12.74 8.89
N ILE A 246 -7.12 -13.73 8.92
CA ILE A 246 -7.38 -15.03 9.56
C ILE A 246 -7.56 -14.92 11.09
N ASP A 247 -7.03 -13.88 11.70
CA ASP A 247 -7.12 -13.65 13.17
C ASP A 247 -8.22 -12.66 13.53
N ARG A 248 -8.72 -11.93 12.55
CA ARG A 248 -9.69 -10.85 12.75
C ARG A 248 -10.95 -11.35 13.45
N ASP A 249 -11.37 -10.61 14.46
CA ASP A 249 -12.67 -10.74 15.11
C ASP A 249 -13.66 -9.76 14.44
N PRO A 250 -14.61 -10.25 13.63
CA PRO A 250 -15.56 -9.39 12.92
C PRO A 250 -16.44 -8.54 13.86
N SER A 251 -16.51 -8.87 15.14
CA SER A 251 -17.22 -8.09 16.15
C SER A 251 -16.43 -6.90 16.66
N LYS A 252 -15.12 -6.85 16.41
CA LYS A 252 -14.21 -5.80 16.89
C LYS A 252 -13.69 -4.90 15.79
N GLU A 253 -13.38 -5.46 14.61
CA GLU A 253 -12.76 -4.75 13.49
C GLU A 253 -13.49 -5.03 12.18
N PRO A 254 -13.64 -4.03 11.27
CA PRO A 254 -14.12 -4.27 9.91
C PRO A 254 -13.05 -4.97 9.07
N SER A 255 -13.47 -5.72 8.03
CA SER A 255 -12.55 -6.23 7.01
C SER A 255 -12.14 -5.13 6.03
N LEU A 256 -11.06 -5.38 5.25
CA LEU A 256 -10.66 -4.48 4.17
C LEU A 256 -11.78 -4.30 3.14
N ALA A 257 -12.45 -5.39 2.76
CA ALA A 257 -13.57 -5.34 1.81
C ALA A 257 -14.78 -4.54 2.34
N GLU A 258 -15.08 -4.63 3.64
CA GLU A 258 -16.14 -3.81 4.26
C GLU A 258 -15.77 -2.31 4.24
N MET A 259 -14.53 -1.96 4.60
CA MET A 259 -14.04 -0.58 4.56
C MET A 259 -14.03 -0.02 3.13
N ALA A 260 -13.51 -0.80 2.17
CA ALA A 260 -13.48 -0.43 0.75
C ALA A 260 -14.90 -0.21 0.18
N SER A 261 -15.83 -1.13 0.49
CA SER A 261 -17.22 -1.02 0.04
C SER A 261 -17.92 0.21 0.61
N PHE A 262 -17.68 0.52 1.89
CA PHE A 262 -18.18 1.74 2.52
C PHE A 262 -17.61 2.99 1.84
N ALA A 263 -16.28 3.04 1.63
CA ALA A 263 -15.60 4.18 1.00
C ALA A 263 -16.14 4.42 -0.43
N LEU A 264 -16.28 3.36 -1.23
CA LEU A 264 -16.87 3.44 -2.58
C LEU A 264 -18.28 4.01 -2.56
N ALA A 265 -19.16 3.49 -1.68
CA ALA A 265 -20.52 3.98 -1.57
C ALA A 265 -20.59 5.45 -1.12
N HIS A 266 -19.69 5.86 -0.23
CA HIS A 266 -19.63 7.22 0.31
C HIS A 266 -19.13 8.21 -0.75
N LEU A 267 -17.97 7.93 -1.36
CA LEU A 267 -17.30 8.83 -2.31
C LEU A 267 -18.01 8.92 -3.68
N SER A 268 -18.68 7.85 -4.12
CA SER A 268 -19.38 7.83 -5.41
C SER A 268 -20.56 8.79 -5.50
N THR A 269 -20.97 9.39 -4.38
CA THR A 269 -22.03 10.40 -4.35
C THR A 269 -21.55 11.78 -4.84
N ASP A 270 -20.23 12.02 -4.93
CA ASP A 270 -19.69 13.28 -5.40
C ASP A 270 -19.91 13.48 -6.92
N PRO A 271 -20.50 14.61 -7.35
CA PRO A 271 -20.74 14.89 -8.76
C PRO A 271 -19.47 15.07 -9.59
N ASN A 272 -18.34 15.44 -8.95
CA ASN A 272 -17.06 15.64 -9.62
C ASN A 272 -16.23 14.34 -9.73
N GLY A 273 -16.73 13.23 -9.16
CA GLY A 273 -16.00 11.97 -9.07
C GLY A 273 -15.11 11.88 -7.84
N PHE A 274 -14.30 10.84 -7.77
CA PHE A 274 -13.47 10.61 -6.58
C PHE A 274 -12.10 9.99 -6.91
N PHE A 275 -11.18 10.17 -5.95
CA PHE A 275 -9.95 9.42 -5.81
C PHE A 275 -10.03 8.53 -4.56
N LEU A 276 -9.71 7.25 -4.69
CA LEU A 276 -9.68 6.30 -3.56
C LEU A 276 -8.41 5.46 -3.61
N MET A 277 -7.62 5.48 -2.53
CA MET A 277 -6.53 4.55 -2.32
C MET A 277 -6.95 3.48 -1.30
N ILE A 278 -6.71 2.20 -1.62
CA ILE A 278 -6.99 1.05 -0.76
C ILE A 278 -5.70 0.24 -0.61
N GLU A 279 -5.30 -0.04 0.63
CA GLU A 279 -4.07 -0.77 0.93
C GLU A 279 -4.34 -2.07 1.68
N GLY A 280 -3.85 -3.19 1.13
CA GLY A 280 -3.70 -4.46 1.84
C GLY A 280 -2.34 -4.52 2.55
N SER A 281 -2.19 -3.79 3.63
CA SER A 281 -0.90 -3.49 4.25
C SER A 281 -0.27 -4.69 4.97
N ARG A 282 -1.10 -5.61 5.48
CA ARG A 282 -0.61 -6.69 6.34
C ARG A 282 0.07 -7.82 5.57
N ILE A 283 -0.06 -7.86 4.25
CA ILE A 283 0.65 -8.80 3.37
C ILE A 283 2.17 -8.64 3.56
N ASP A 284 2.67 -7.40 3.57
CA ASP A 284 4.09 -7.07 3.83
C ASP A 284 4.55 -7.54 5.21
N HIS A 285 3.76 -7.24 6.24
CA HIS A 285 4.12 -7.61 7.61
C HIS A 285 4.27 -9.13 7.77
N ALA A 286 3.40 -9.92 7.16
CA ALA A 286 3.52 -11.38 7.14
C ALA A 286 4.73 -11.84 6.32
N GLY A 287 5.03 -11.18 5.20
CA GLY A 287 6.24 -11.39 4.40
C GLY A 287 7.52 -11.16 5.21
N HIS A 288 7.60 -10.06 5.99
CA HIS A 288 8.69 -9.79 6.92
C HIS A 288 8.86 -10.87 7.99
N GLY A 289 7.74 -11.43 8.45
CA GLY A 289 7.71 -12.55 9.40
C GLY A 289 7.98 -13.90 8.77
N ASN A 290 8.01 -14.00 7.44
CA ASN A 290 7.99 -15.25 6.69
C ASN A 290 6.84 -16.18 7.12
N ASP A 291 5.68 -15.58 7.50
CA ASP A 291 4.47 -16.28 7.90
C ASP A 291 3.60 -16.58 6.67
N PRO A 292 3.58 -17.84 6.19
CA PRO A 292 2.85 -18.17 4.97
C PRO A 292 1.33 -18.13 5.16
N VAL A 293 0.84 -18.26 6.39
CA VAL A 293 -0.60 -18.26 6.71
C VAL A 293 -1.14 -16.84 6.74
N GLY A 294 -0.50 -15.95 7.53
CA GLY A 294 -0.86 -14.53 7.55
C GLY A 294 -0.79 -13.92 6.14
N HIS A 295 0.33 -14.18 5.42
CA HIS A 295 0.55 -13.67 4.06
C HIS A 295 -0.55 -14.11 3.09
N LEU A 296 -0.90 -15.39 3.06
CA LEU A 296 -1.94 -15.92 2.19
C LEU A 296 -3.32 -15.31 2.45
N HIS A 297 -3.74 -15.27 3.72
CA HIS A 297 -5.10 -14.84 4.05
C HIS A 297 -5.30 -13.34 3.86
N ASP A 298 -4.27 -12.52 4.09
CA ASP A 298 -4.33 -11.08 3.77
C ASP A 298 -4.32 -10.80 2.28
N ILE A 299 -3.65 -11.64 1.46
CA ILE A 299 -3.78 -11.57 -0.02
C ILE A 299 -5.22 -11.89 -0.45
N ILE A 300 -5.83 -12.92 0.12
CA ILE A 300 -7.22 -13.30 -0.19
C ILE A 300 -8.18 -12.16 0.19
N ALA A 301 -8.02 -11.57 1.37
CA ALA A 301 -8.82 -10.43 1.81
C ALA A 301 -8.63 -9.18 0.91
N PHE A 302 -7.41 -8.98 0.38
CA PHE A 302 -7.14 -7.93 -0.60
C PHE A 302 -7.84 -8.22 -1.93
N ASP A 303 -7.79 -9.45 -2.43
CA ASP A 303 -8.49 -9.86 -3.66
C ASP A 303 -10.02 -9.68 -3.56
N GLU A 304 -10.59 -9.86 -2.35
CA GLU A 304 -12.00 -9.57 -2.08
C GLU A 304 -12.32 -8.06 -2.18
N ALA A 305 -11.41 -7.20 -1.70
CA ALA A 305 -11.55 -5.76 -1.89
C ALA A 305 -11.41 -5.35 -3.37
N VAL A 306 -10.49 -5.97 -4.11
CA VAL A 306 -10.36 -5.80 -5.57
C VAL A 306 -11.65 -6.24 -6.28
N ALA A 307 -12.26 -7.35 -5.87
CA ALA A 307 -13.51 -7.82 -6.43
C ALA A 307 -14.65 -6.80 -6.26
N GLY A 308 -14.75 -6.18 -5.09
CA GLY A 308 -15.71 -5.10 -4.82
C GLY A 308 -15.48 -3.86 -5.69
N ALA A 309 -14.21 -3.41 -5.79
CA ALA A 309 -13.84 -2.29 -6.63
C ALA A 309 -14.09 -2.56 -8.12
N LEU A 310 -13.77 -3.78 -8.60
CA LEU A 310 -13.99 -4.18 -9.98
C LEU A 310 -15.50 -4.24 -10.31
N ALA A 311 -16.31 -4.80 -9.43
CA ALA A 311 -17.75 -4.83 -9.63
C ALA A 311 -18.37 -3.42 -9.68
N PHE A 312 -17.86 -2.49 -8.86
CA PHE A 312 -18.24 -1.08 -8.93
C PHE A 312 -17.85 -0.47 -10.30
N ALA A 313 -16.61 -0.65 -10.74
CA ALA A 313 -16.13 -0.09 -11.99
C ALA A 313 -16.81 -0.68 -13.23
N GLU A 314 -17.13 -1.99 -13.21
CA GLU A 314 -17.92 -2.65 -14.26
C GLU A 314 -19.33 -2.07 -14.39
N GLN A 315 -19.94 -1.69 -13.27
CA GLN A 315 -21.27 -1.08 -13.24
C GLN A 315 -21.24 0.41 -13.62
N ASP A 316 -20.25 1.14 -13.13
CA ASP A 316 -20.11 2.58 -13.32
C ASP A 316 -19.64 2.93 -14.75
N GLY A 317 -18.65 2.22 -15.26
CA GLY A 317 -18.11 2.40 -16.62
C GLY A 317 -17.20 3.63 -16.80
N GLU A 318 -17.06 4.50 -15.81
CA GLU A 318 -16.27 5.74 -15.81
C GLU A 318 -15.10 5.68 -14.80
N THR A 319 -14.86 4.52 -14.18
CA THR A 319 -13.85 4.32 -13.15
C THR A 319 -12.62 3.59 -13.69
N LEU A 320 -11.45 4.20 -13.51
CA LEU A 320 -10.15 3.55 -13.72
C LEU A 320 -9.70 2.88 -12.43
N ILE A 321 -9.33 1.60 -12.51
CA ILE A 321 -8.66 0.85 -11.45
C ILE A 321 -7.23 0.56 -11.86
N VAL A 322 -6.27 0.82 -10.96
CA VAL A 322 -4.88 0.38 -11.11
C VAL A 322 -4.46 -0.30 -9.81
N VAL A 323 -3.95 -1.55 -9.93
CA VAL A 323 -3.46 -2.34 -8.80
C VAL A 323 -1.99 -2.65 -9.01
N MET A 324 -1.14 -2.29 -8.06
CA MET A 324 0.30 -2.56 -8.08
C MET A 324 0.84 -2.59 -6.66
N ALA A 325 1.73 -3.55 -6.38
CA ALA A 325 2.45 -3.54 -5.11
C ALA A 325 3.54 -2.46 -5.11
N ASP A 326 3.92 -2.04 -3.94
CA ASP A 326 5.03 -1.11 -3.74
C ASP A 326 6.40 -1.80 -3.84
N HIS A 327 6.51 -3.06 -3.41
CA HIS A 327 7.65 -3.97 -3.55
C HIS A 327 7.22 -5.42 -3.31
N GLU A 328 8.16 -6.35 -3.38
CA GLU A 328 8.02 -7.71 -2.90
C GLU A 328 8.74 -7.85 -1.55
N THR A 329 8.20 -8.67 -0.65
CA THR A 329 8.76 -8.93 0.68
C THR A 329 8.94 -10.40 0.95
N GLY A 330 10.10 -10.76 1.53
CA GLY A 330 10.41 -12.11 1.97
C GLY A 330 11.21 -12.94 0.97
N GLY A 331 11.20 -12.58 -0.33
CA GLY A 331 11.80 -13.40 -1.38
C GLY A 331 11.15 -14.78 -1.45
N LEU A 332 9.81 -14.80 -1.48
CA LEU A 332 8.97 -15.99 -1.47
C LEU A 332 9.25 -16.91 -2.67
N SER A 333 9.31 -18.21 -2.42
CA SER A 333 9.31 -19.24 -3.45
C SER A 333 8.33 -20.36 -3.12
N LEU A 334 7.61 -20.87 -4.12
CA LEU A 334 6.83 -22.09 -4.05
C LEU A 334 7.71 -23.24 -4.54
N GLY A 335 7.95 -24.23 -3.65
CA GLY A 335 8.97 -25.25 -3.82
C GLY A 335 10.27 -24.88 -3.08
N ARG A 336 10.87 -25.88 -2.45
CA ARG A 336 12.13 -25.75 -1.71
C ARG A 336 12.96 -27.02 -1.76
N ASN A 337 14.19 -26.93 -1.30
CA ASN A 337 15.02 -28.11 -1.04
C ASN A 337 14.68 -28.69 0.34
N LEU A 338 14.49 -30.01 0.40
CA LEU A 338 14.49 -30.80 1.62
C LEU A 338 15.64 -31.78 1.58
N ASP A 339 16.43 -31.86 2.64
CA ASP A 339 17.57 -32.77 2.79
C ASP A 339 18.55 -32.70 1.57
N GLY A 340 18.77 -31.48 1.05
CA GLY A 340 19.64 -31.24 -0.09
C GLY A 340 19.07 -31.67 -1.45
N ARG A 341 17.78 -32.02 -1.52
CA ARG A 341 17.09 -32.38 -2.77
C ARG A 341 16.05 -31.34 -3.12
N GLY A 342 15.99 -30.93 -4.40
CA GLY A 342 14.89 -30.13 -4.93
C GLY A 342 13.60 -30.95 -4.95
N ILE A 343 12.56 -30.42 -4.31
CA ILE A 343 11.22 -31.00 -4.36
C ILE A 343 10.40 -30.17 -5.36
N TYR A 344 9.84 -30.87 -6.37
CA TYR A 344 9.00 -30.25 -7.40
C TYR A 344 7.54 -30.27 -6.96
N ASP A 345 7.25 -29.56 -5.85
CA ASP A 345 5.94 -29.53 -5.22
C ASP A 345 5.83 -28.35 -4.25
N TRP A 346 4.63 -27.89 -3.98
CA TRP A 346 4.25 -27.09 -2.82
C TRP A 346 2.86 -27.54 -2.36
N ARG A 347 2.48 -27.27 -1.10
CA ARG A 347 1.36 -27.89 -0.46
C ARG A 347 0.36 -26.86 0.12
N PRO A 348 -0.60 -26.40 -0.68
CA PRO A 348 -1.63 -25.48 -0.21
C PRO A 348 -2.52 -26.09 0.88
N ASP A 349 -2.74 -27.42 0.84
CA ASP A 349 -3.52 -28.16 1.82
C ASP A 349 -2.98 -28.07 3.25
N VAL A 350 -1.67 -27.86 3.42
CA VAL A 350 -1.04 -27.61 4.74
C VAL A 350 -1.53 -26.28 5.29
N LEU A 351 -1.53 -25.21 4.49
CA LEU A 351 -2.00 -23.90 4.92
C LEU A 351 -3.50 -23.89 5.20
N ALA A 352 -4.27 -24.69 4.47
CA ALA A 352 -5.71 -24.84 4.67
C ALA A 352 -6.10 -25.45 6.05
N GLN A 353 -5.16 -26.10 6.74
CA GLN A 353 -5.39 -26.62 8.09
C GLN A 353 -5.18 -25.56 9.19
N ALA A 354 -4.51 -24.46 8.85
CA ALA A 354 -4.26 -23.39 9.81
C ALA A 354 -5.54 -22.58 10.07
N THR A 355 -5.73 -22.17 11.32
CA THR A 355 -6.88 -21.36 11.76
C THR A 355 -6.45 -20.07 12.43
N ARG A 356 -5.14 -19.82 12.47
CA ARG A 356 -4.50 -18.60 13.00
C ARG A 356 -3.19 -18.35 12.25
N SER A 357 -2.81 -17.07 12.12
CA SER A 357 -1.46 -16.66 11.76
C SER A 357 -0.47 -17.02 12.89
N VAL A 358 0.82 -16.90 12.60
CA VAL A 358 1.85 -17.05 13.66
C VAL A 358 1.70 -15.97 14.74
N GLU A 359 1.36 -14.72 14.35
CA GLU A 359 1.09 -13.63 15.31
C GLU A 359 -0.10 -13.97 16.22
N GLY A 360 -1.19 -14.47 15.63
CA GLY A 360 -2.37 -14.89 16.39
C GLY A 360 -2.09 -16.09 17.31
N MET A 361 -1.21 -17.02 16.91
CA MET A 361 -0.77 -18.11 17.78
C MET A 361 0.09 -17.60 18.92
N LEU A 362 0.99 -16.62 18.70
CA LEU A 362 1.81 -16.03 19.77
C LEU A 362 0.96 -15.31 20.81
N ALA A 363 -0.10 -14.63 20.43
CA ALA A 363 -1.03 -14.03 21.40
C ALA A 363 -1.61 -15.10 22.37
N LEU A 364 -1.90 -16.29 21.87
CA LEU A 364 -2.37 -17.41 22.71
C LEU A 364 -1.25 -18.03 23.58
N VAL A 365 0.02 -17.93 23.17
CA VAL A 365 1.16 -18.30 24.04
C VAL A 365 1.23 -17.37 25.26
N ASP A 366 1.03 -16.07 25.05
CA ASP A 366 0.99 -15.10 26.14
C ASP A 366 -0.18 -15.34 27.12
N GLU A 367 -1.25 -15.98 26.66
CA GLU A 367 -2.37 -16.47 27.46
C GLU A 367 -2.07 -17.82 28.14
N GLY A 368 -0.90 -18.44 27.91
CA GLY A 368 -0.41 -19.63 28.58
C GLY A 368 -0.59 -20.95 27.81
N MET A 369 -0.95 -20.91 26.53
CA MET A 369 -1.01 -22.12 25.69
C MET A 369 0.40 -22.57 25.26
N ALA A 370 0.64 -23.88 25.25
CA ALA A 370 1.93 -24.43 24.83
C ALA A 370 2.12 -24.34 23.31
N PRO A 371 3.31 -23.97 22.83
CA PRO A 371 3.57 -23.79 21.39
C PRO A 371 3.30 -25.03 20.53
N ASP A 372 3.65 -26.22 21.00
CA ASP A 372 3.40 -27.49 20.32
C ASP A 372 1.90 -27.81 20.22
N THR A 373 1.13 -27.49 21.24
CA THR A 373 -0.33 -27.58 21.22
C THR A 373 -0.94 -26.61 20.21
N LEU A 374 -0.41 -25.38 20.12
CA LEU A 374 -0.86 -24.39 19.14
C LEU A 374 -0.56 -24.81 17.71
N MET A 375 0.66 -25.30 17.44
CA MET A 375 1.01 -25.84 16.13
C MET A 375 0.06 -26.96 15.70
N ALA A 376 -0.33 -27.85 16.63
CA ALA A 376 -1.27 -28.92 16.33
C ALA A 376 -2.72 -28.43 16.14
N THR A 377 -3.20 -27.52 17.00
CA THR A 377 -4.63 -27.13 17.05
C THR A 377 -4.98 -25.89 16.24
N ARG A 378 -3.99 -25.02 15.95
CA ARG A 378 -4.16 -23.77 15.23
C ARG A 378 -3.34 -23.70 13.93
N GLY A 379 -2.14 -24.29 13.93
CA GLY A 379 -1.29 -24.41 12.74
C GLY A 379 -1.60 -25.63 11.87
N GLY A 380 -2.42 -26.59 12.37
CA GLY A 380 -2.77 -27.81 11.66
C GLY A 380 -1.66 -28.87 11.60
N ILE A 381 -0.51 -28.67 12.29
CA ILE A 381 0.65 -29.58 12.26
C ILE A 381 0.55 -30.56 13.45
N VAL A 382 -0.16 -31.65 13.25
CA VAL A 382 -0.44 -32.65 14.32
C VAL A 382 0.69 -33.64 14.56
N ASP A 383 1.61 -33.78 13.62
CA ASP A 383 2.69 -34.78 13.57
C ASP A 383 4.08 -34.14 13.74
N LEU A 384 4.20 -33.14 14.63
CA LEU A 384 5.50 -32.52 14.93
C LEU A 384 6.57 -33.58 15.24
N THR A 385 7.74 -33.41 14.64
CA THR A 385 8.92 -34.23 14.95
C THR A 385 9.51 -33.88 16.31
N ASP A 386 10.40 -34.73 16.85
CA ASP A 386 11.09 -34.43 18.10
C ASP A 386 11.99 -33.19 18.00
N ASP A 387 12.60 -32.96 16.81
CA ASP A 387 13.44 -31.80 16.56
C ASP A 387 12.60 -30.51 16.49
N GLU A 388 11.44 -30.51 15.83
CA GLU A 388 10.50 -29.38 15.81
C GLU A 388 9.99 -29.05 17.21
N ARG A 389 9.62 -30.07 18.01
CA ARG A 389 9.22 -29.86 19.40
C ARG A 389 10.36 -29.30 20.27
N SER A 390 11.61 -29.75 20.03
CA SER A 390 12.77 -29.18 20.71
C SER A 390 12.98 -27.73 20.34
N ALA A 391 12.96 -27.41 19.04
CA ALA A 391 13.10 -26.04 18.53
C ALA A 391 12.04 -25.10 19.12
N LEU A 392 10.77 -25.54 19.18
CA LEU A 392 9.69 -24.75 19.80
C LEU A 392 9.95 -24.48 21.29
N ARG A 393 10.39 -25.50 22.05
CA ARG A 393 10.72 -25.32 23.48
C ARG A 393 11.89 -24.37 23.71
N ASP A 394 12.96 -24.51 22.90
CA ASP A 394 14.17 -23.69 22.99
C ASP A 394 13.92 -22.22 22.61
N ALA A 395 12.91 -21.99 21.77
CA ALA A 395 12.51 -20.67 21.30
C ALA A 395 11.63 -19.90 22.29
N VAL A 396 11.04 -20.57 23.29
CA VAL A 396 10.21 -19.88 24.29
C VAL A 396 11.03 -18.83 25.05
N GLY A 397 10.55 -17.59 25.05
CA GLY A 397 11.22 -16.44 25.68
C GLY A 397 12.26 -15.75 24.79
N VAL A 398 12.53 -16.24 23.59
CA VAL A 398 13.33 -15.52 22.58
C VAL A 398 12.43 -14.54 21.85
N ILE A 399 12.58 -13.24 22.14
CA ILE A 399 11.62 -12.21 21.73
C ILE A 399 11.73 -11.86 20.23
N ARG A 400 12.93 -11.83 19.65
CA ARG A 400 13.16 -11.38 18.27
C ARG A 400 14.35 -12.10 17.61
N GLY A 401 14.34 -12.09 16.27
CA GLY A 401 15.43 -12.58 15.43
C GLY A 401 15.34 -14.08 15.10
N PRO A 402 16.35 -14.59 14.38
CA PRO A 402 16.43 -16.01 14.06
C PRO A 402 16.40 -16.85 15.35
N GLY A 403 15.50 -17.85 15.41
CA GLY A 403 15.29 -18.67 16.63
C GLY A 403 14.28 -18.10 17.61
N SER A 404 13.65 -16.96 17.34
CA SER A 404 12.46 -16.54 18.10
C SER A 404 11.31 -17.52 17.88
N LEU A 405 10.38 -17.59 18.83
CA LEU A 405 9.24 -18.49 18.73
C LEU A 405 8.43 -18.22 17.45
N TYR A 406 8.26 -16.94 17.08
CA TYR A 406 7.66 -16.53 15.81
C TYR A 406 8.37 -17.20 14.62
N SER A 407 9.69 -17.02 14.52
CA SER A 407 10.45 -17.52 13.37
C SER A 407 10.49 -19.06 13.30
N VAL A 408 10.48 -19.73 14.44
CA VAL A 408 10.42 -21.21 14.49
C VAL A 408 9.06 -21.72 14.04
N MET A 409 7.96 -21.13 14.49
CA MET A 409 6.60 -21.51 14.07
C MET A 409 6.39 -21.25 12.59
N ALA A 410 6.79 -20.07 12.07
CA ALA A 410 6.73 -19.72 10.66
C ALA A 410 7.56 -20.68 9.79
N ALA A 411 8.75 -21.05 10.26
CA ALA A 411 9.62 -22.00 9.55
C ALA A 411 8.99 -23.39 9.45
N ILE A 412 8.40 -23.92 10.54
CA ILE A 412 7.71 -25.21 10.52
C ILE A 412 6.56 -25.20 9.50
N LEU A 413 5.70 -24.18 9.52
CA LEU A 413 4.60 -24.05 8.55
C LEU A 413 5.13 -24.00 7.11
N SER A 414 6.13 -23.17 6.87
CA SER A 414 6.75 -23.00 5.54
C SER A 414 7.41 -24.30 5.06
N GLU A 415 8.11 -25.03 5.94
CA GLU A 415 8.73 -26.31 5.60
C GLU A 415 7.72 -27.37 5.24
N ARG A 416 6.65 -27.48 6.01
CA ARG A 416 5.57 -28.43 5.75
C ARG A 416 4.81 -28.12 4.48
N ALA A 417 4.61 -26.82 4.15
CA ALA A 417 3.99 -26.35 2.93
C ALA A 417 4.93 -26.33 1.71
N LEU A 418 6.24 -26.67 1.89
CA LEU A 418 7.28 -26.60 0.85
C LEU A 418 7.48 -25.19 0.29
N ILE A 419 7.32 -24.18 1.14
CA ILE A 419 7.53 -22.76 0.85
C ILE A 419 8.94 -22.37 1.27
N GLY A 420 9.62 -21.54 0.45
CA GLY A 420 10.92 -20.96 0.75
C GLY A 420 10.86 -19.45 0.86
N TRP A 421 11.73 -18.92 1.73
CA TRP A 421 11.94 -17.48 1.90
C TRP A 421 13.44 -17.20 1.87
N THR A 422 13.86 -16.12 1.21
CA THR A 422 15.27 -15.77 1.08
C THR A 422 15.70 -14.67 2.04
N THR A 423 14.77 -13.90 2.58
CA THR A 423 15.04 -12.77 3.47
C THR A 423 13.83 -12.50 4.36
N GLY A 424 14.02 -11.72 5.43
CA GLY A 424 12.94 -11.08 6.19
C GLY A 424 12.78 -9.60 5.80
N GLY A 425 13.26 -9.18 4.64
CA GLY A 425 13.16 -7.82 4.12
C GLY A 425 12.59 -7.79 2.71
N HIS A 426 12.60 -6.60 2.10
CA HIS A 426 12.14 -6.42 0.72
C HIS A 426 13.13 -6.96 -0.29
N THR A 427 12.68 -7.22 -1.52
CA THR A 427 13.53 -7.60 -2.65
C THR A 427 13.40 -6.63 -3.82
N ALA A 428 14.32 -6.76 -4.78
CA ALA A 428 14.32 -5.95 -6.00
C ALA A 428 13.50 -6.57 -7.14
N VAL A 429 12.65 -7.55 -6.85
CA VAL A 429 11.79 -8.21 -7.84
C VAL A 429 10.79 -7.21 -8.39
N ALA A 430 10.58 -7.21 -9.71
CA ALA A 430 9.49 -6.46 -10.31
C ALA A 430 8.14 -7.06 -9.88
N VAL A 431 7.20 -6.22 -9.48
CA VAL A 431 5.87 -6.62 -9.03
C VAL A 431 4.85 -6.62 -10.16
N ASN A 432 3.76 -7.32 -10.02
CA ASN A 432 2.70 -7.36 -11.02
C ASN A 432 1.94 -6.02 -11.07
N LEU A 433 1.48 -5.67 -12.28
CA LEU A 433 0.64 -4.50 -12.56
C LEU A 433 -0.69 -4.97 -13.13
N HIS A 434 -1.78 -4.41 -12.64
CA HIS A 434 -3.13 -4.74 -13.05
C HIS A 434 -3.88 -3.46 -13.33
N SER A 435 -4.76 -3.46 -14.34
CA SER A 435 -5.54 -2.29 -14.69
C SER A 435 -6.88 -2.66 -15.31
N TYR A 436 -7.91 -1.83 -15.06
CA TYR A 436 -9.25 -1.98 -15.63
C TYR A 436 -9.93 -0.63 -15.78
N GLY A 437 -10.77 -0.48 -16.81
CA GLY A 437 -11.58 0.71 -17.06
C GLY A 437 -10.99 1.63 -18.13
N PRO A 438 -11.48 2.87 -18.22
CA PRO A 438 -10.99 3.85 -19.21
C PRO A 438 -9.49 4.08 -19.10
N HIS A 439 -8.77 4.07 -20.21
CA HIS A 439 -7.30 4.22 -20.30
C HIS A 439 -6.46 3.11 -19.64
N ALA A 440 -7.05 1.97 -19.25
CA ALA A 440 -6.33 0.85 -18.65
C ALA A 440 -5.18 0.32 -19.54
N GLU A 441 -5.30 0.43 -20.87
CA GLU A 441 -4.27 0.03 -21.85
C GLU A 441 -2.96 0.82 -21.69
N ARG A 442 -2.98 1.97 -21.04
CA ARG A 442 -1.78 2.77 -20.76
C ARG A 442 -0.93 2.18 -19.63
N PHE A 443 -1.48 1.24 -18.87
CA PHE A 443 -0.83 0.55 -17.76
C PHE A 443 -0.45 -0.88 -18.17
N ALA A 444 0.29 -1.02 -19.28
CA ALA A 444 0.68 -2.31 -19.83
C ALA A 444 2.21 -2.42 -20.00
N GLY A 445 2.70 -3.66 -20.03
CA GLY A 445 4.13 -3.95 -20.19
C GLY A 445 4.92 -3.75 -18.91
N VAL A 446 6.18 -3.31 -19.02
CA VAL A 446 7.06 -3.09 -17.86
C VAL A 446 7.23 -1.60 -17.63
N MET A 447 6.69 -1.08 -16.56
CA MET A 447 6.73 0.34 -16.20
C MET A 447 7.65 0.58 -14.97
N GLN A 448 7.96 1.85 -14.72
CA GLN A 448 8.58 2.27 -13.46
C GLN A 448 7.51 2.84 -12.53
N ASN A 449 7.71 2.74 -11.21
CA ASN A 449 6.74 3.25 -10.24
C ASN A 449 6.44 4.75 -10.43
N ASP A 450 7.46 5.58 -10.67
CA ASP A 450 7.25 7.01 -10.96
C ASP A 450 6.55 7.25 -12.31
N ALA A 451 6.76 6.38 -13.30
CA ALA A 451 6.03 6.45 -14.57
C ALA A 451 4.55 6.11 -14.41
N ILE A 452 4.20 5.18 -13.47
CA ILE A 452 2.81 4.90 -13.11
C ILE A 452 2.16 6.19 -12.57
N GLY A 453 2.78 6.86 -11.57
CA GLY A 453 2.25 8.11 -11.00
C GLY A 453 2.03 9.19 -12.06
N ARG A 454 3.00 9.39 -12.96
CA ARG A 454 2.83 10.33 -14.09
C ARG A 454 1.71 9.92 -15.04
N THR A 455 1.57 8.65 -15.34
CA THR A 455 0.49 8.15 -16.21
C THR A 455 -0.88 8.33 -15.55
N LEU A 456 -1.00 8.08 -14.25
CA LEU A 456 -2.22 8.35 -13.48
C LEU A 456 -2.60 9.83 -13.53
N ALA A 457 -1.64 10.72 -13.28
CA ALA A 457 -1.88 12.16 -13.37
C ALA A 457 -2.33 12.60 -14.80
N ASP A 458 -1.65 12.08 -15.81
CA ASP A 458 -1.94 12.43 -17.21
C ASP A 458 -3.34 11.95 -17.65
N VAL A 459 -3.74 10.71 -17.33
CA VAL A 459 -5.08 10.20 -17.69
C VAL A 459 -6.21 10.92 -16.95
N MET A 460 -5.96 11.34 -15.70
CA MET A 460 -6.88 12.17 -14.93
C MET A 460 -6.83 13.64 -15.36
N GLY A 461 -5.83 14.04 -16.15
CA GLY A 461 -5.58 15.41 -16.57
C GLY A 461 -5.11 16.31 -15.41
N PHE A 462 -4.42 15.79 -14.42
CA PHE A 462 -3.81 16.54 -13.31
C PHE A 462 -2.46 17.13 -13.73
N ASP A 463 -2.19 18.38 -13.36
CA ASP A 463 -0.88 19.03 -13.55
C ASP A 463 -0.13 19.05 -12.20
N LEU A 464 0.54 17.93 -11.89
CA LEU A 464 1.30 17.79 -10.64
C LEU A 464 2.53 18.74 -10.61
N ASP A 465 3.07 19.14 -11.75
CA ASP A 465 4.22 20.04 -11.79
C ASP A 465 3.79 21.46 -11.40
N ALA A 466 2.65 21.95 -11.93
CA ALA A 466 2.08 23.22 -11.55
C ALA A 466 1.71 23.25 -10.06
N LEU A 467 1.00 22.20 -9.58
CA LEU A 467 0.61 22.11 -8.18
C LEU A 467 1.82 22.00 -7.24
N THR A 468 2.88 21.29 -7.63
CA THR A 468 4.16 21.25 -6.89
C THR A 468 4.80 22.64 -6.80
N ALA A 469 4.74 23.43 -7.86
CA ALA A 469 5.29 24.78 -7.84
C ALA A 469 4.50 25.71 -6.91
N GLU A 470 3.18 25.58 -6.86
CA GLU A 470 2.29 26.31 -5.95
C GLU A 470 2.58 25.93 -4.49
N LEU A 471 2.58 24.63 -4.16
CA LEU A 471 2.91 24.09 -2.83
C LEU A 471 4.26 24.63 -2.31
N ARG A 472 5.29 24.61 -3.16
CA ARG A 472 6.62 25.13 -2.81
C ARG A 472 6.66 26.64 -2.67
N ALA A 473 5.76 27.37 -3.31
CA ALA A 473 5.66 28.82 -3.19
C ALA A 473 4.98 29.23 -1.88
N GLU A 474 3.94 28.50 -1.46
CA GLU A 474 3.24 28.70 -0.19
C GLU A 474 4.16 28.46 1.00
N LEU A 475 4.89 27.36 1.04
CA LEU A 475 5.85 27.04 2.11
C LEU A 475 6.99 28.06 2.23
N ARG A 476 7.33 28.79 1.15
CA ARG A 476 8.32 29.88 1.21
C ARG A 476 7.75 31.18 1.77
N GLN A 477 6.43 31.32 1.86
CA GLN A 477 5.76 32.52 2.37
C GLN A 477 5.40 32.42 3.84
N GLU A 478 5.38 31.20 4.41
CA GLU A 478 5.23 31.02 5.85
C GLU A 478 6.47 31.61 6.56
N PRO A 479 6.31 32.60 7.46
CA PRO A 479 7.43 33.14 8.21
C PRO A 479 8.01 32.01 9.09
N GLU A 480 9.34 31.83 9.04
CA GLU A 480 10.04 30.99 10.03
C GLU A 480 9.54 31.42 11.43
N THR A 481 8.72 30.60 12.05
CA THR A 481 8.38 30.74 13.46
C THR A 481 9.67 30.47 14.21
N VAL A 482 10.37 31.57 14.55
CA VAL A 482 11.55 31.54 15.45
C VAL A 482 11.02 31.00 16.78
N VAL A 483 11.26 29.73 17.05
CA VAL A 483 11.14 29.17 18.39
C VAL A 483 12.30 29.74 19.19
N GLU A 484 12.01 30.77 20.01
CA GLU A 484 12.94 31.28 21.03
C GLU A 484 13.05 30.31 22.23
#